data_abd79a7a65401b9856749e2b0c011b49
#
_entry.id   abd79a7a65401b9856749e2b0c011b49
#
_cell.length_a   1.000
_cell.length_b   1.000
_cell.length_c   1.000
_cell.angle_alpha   90.00
_cell.angle_beta   90.00
_cell.angle_gamma   90.00
#
_symmetry.space_group_name_H-M   'P 1'
#
loop_
_entity.id
_entity.type
_entity.pdbx_description
1 polymer ?
#
loop_
_entity_poly.entity_id
_entity_poly.type
_entity_poly.pdbx_seq_one_letter_code
_entity_poly.pdbx_strand_id
1 'polypeptide(L)'
;MTDLINLNNFLNNAIGFENFFDRFHRLPTINAGFPHYNIKKAGEDKYTLEMAVAGYKKSDIDVQVQDGVLSIEGKTSEDKEDFVHRGIAKRAFKKQLQLSEYVEWTGAKLEDGMLKVELKYDPPENKKPKKISVK
;
A
#
# COMPACT_ATOMS: atom_id res chain seq x y z
N MET A 1 -17.92 -6.53 -5.60
CA MET A 1 -17.88 -7.27 -6.89
C MET A 1 -17.86 -6.35 -8.08
N THR A 2 -18.78 -5.37 -8.15
CA THR A 2 -18.80 -4.38 -9.23
C THR A 2 -17.51 -3.57 -9.30
N ASP A 3 -16.95 -3.22 -8.16
CA ASP A 3 -15.71 -2.44 -8.10
C ASP A 3 -14.49 -3.21 -8.61
N LEU A 4 -14.45 -4.51 -8.34
CA LEU A 4 -13.41 -5.40 -8.86
C LEU A 4 -13.47 -5.54 -10.37
N ILE A 5 -14.68 -5.64 -10.92
CA ILE A 5 -14.89 -5.72 -12.36
C ILE A 5 -14.46 -4.42 -13.03
N ASN A 6 -14.81 -3.30 -12.44
CA ASN A 6 -14.41 -1.98 -12.95
C ASN A 6 -12.91 -1.78 -12.89
N LEU A 7 -12.29 -2.22 -11.81
CA LEU A 7 -10.85 -2.15 -11.65
C LEU A 7 -10.13 -3.02 -12.68
N ASN A 8 -10.61 -4.25 -12.90
CA ASN A 8 -10.04 -5.13 -13.90
C ASN A 8 -10.17 -4.54 -15.32
N ASN A 9 -11.32 -3.95 -15.63
CA ASN A 9 -11.50 -3.29 -16.92
C ASN A 9 -10.57 -2.10 -17.09
N PHE A 10 -10.40 -1.32 -16.05
CA PHE A 10 -9.47 -0.20 -16.06
C PHE A 10 -8.03 -0.69 -16.27
N LEU A 11 -7.61 -1.72 -15.54
CA LEU A 11 -6.26 -2.27 -15.62
C LEU A 11 -6.01 -2.95 -16.97
N ASN A 12 -7.01 -3.63 -17.53
CA ASN A 12 -6.89 -4.26 -18.83
C ASN A 12 -6.77 -3.25 -19.97
N ASN A 13 -7.37 -2.08 -19.78
CA ASN A 13 -7.29 -0.99 -20.76
C ASN A 13 -6.08 -0.08 -20.56
N ALA A 14 -5.40 -0.20 -19.42
CA ALA A 14 -4.23 0.63 -19.10
C ALA A 14 -2.98 -0.04 -19.63
N ILE A 15 -2.35 0.58 -20.62
CA ILE A 15 -1.13 0.05 -21.24
C ILE A 15 0.01 0.04 -20.24
N GLY A 16 0.54 -1.15 -19.94
CA GLY A 16 1.68 -1.33 -19.05
C GLY A 16 1.30 -1.65 -17.59
N PHE A 17 0.01 -1.65 -17.25
CA PHE A 17 -0.45 -1.93 -15.89
C PHE A 17 -0.74 -3.40 -15.61
N GLU A 18 -0.88 -4.23 -16.64
CA GLU A 18 -1.20 -5.65 -16.47
C GLU A 18 -0.16 -6.36 -15.59
N ASN A 19 1.10 -6.11 -15.86
CA ASN A 19 2.21 -6.73 -15.11
C ASN A 19 2.26 -6.27 -13.65
N PHE A 20 1.89 -5.03 -13.40
CA PHE A 20 1.83 -4.48 -12.04
C PHE A 20 0.81 -5.23 -11.20
N PHE A 21 -0.39 -5.43 -11.72
CA PHE A 21 -1.47 -6.09 -11.01
C PHE A 21 -1.15 -7.56 -10.73
N ASP A 22 -0.59 -8.26 -11.71
CA ASP A 22 -0.17 -9.65 -11.55
C ASP A 22 0.90 -9.82 -10.48
N ARG A 23 1.88 -8.93 -10.47
CA ARG A 23 2.93 -8.93 -9.45
C ARG A 23 2.38 -8.68 -8.06
N PHE A 24 1.42 -7.79 -7.96
CA PHE A 24 0.77 -7.47 -6.69
C PHE A 24 0.12 -8.70 -6.07
N HIS A 25 -0.54 -9.52 -6.88
CA HIS A 25 -1.20 -10.74 -6.39
C HIS A 25 -0.25 -11.88 -6.10
N ARG A 26 0.96 -11.85 -6.63
CA ARG A 26 1.94 -12.93 -6.43
C ARG A 26 2.80 -12.74 -5.18
N LEU A 27 2.77 -11.56 -4.58
CA LEU A 27 3.59 -11.32 -3.40
C LEU A 27 3.06 -12.09 -2.20
N PRO A 28 3.95 -12.75 -1.45
CA PRO A 28 3.53 -13.47 -0.26
C PRO A 28 3.04 -12.50 0.81
N THR A 29 1.92 -12.84 1.44
CA THR A 29 1.36 -12.06 2.54
C THR A 29 1.12 -12.97 3.73
N ILE A 30 1.30 -12.42 4.93
CA ILE A 30 0.97 -13.07 6.19
C ILE A 30 -0.27 -12.37 6.73
N ASN A 31 -1.29 -13.15 7.10
CA ASN A 31 -2.60 -12.64 7.53
C ASN A 31 -3.24 -11.77 6.44
N ALA A 32 -3.47 -12.38 5.26
CA ALA A 32 -4.12 -11.71 4.14
C ALA A 32 -5.45 -11.08 4.56
N GLY A 33 -5.69 -9.85 4.13
CA GLY A 33 -6.86 -9.09 4.53
C GLY A 33 -6.70 -8.31 5.83
N PHE A 34 -5.59 -8.49 6.55
CA PHE A 34 -5.30 -7.77 7.77
C PHE A 34 -3.89 -7.16 7.71
N PRO A 35 -3.71 -5.90 8.13
CA PRO A 35 -4.76 -4.93 8.44
C PRO A 35 -5.40 -4.34 7.18
N HIS A 36 -6.59 -3.80 7.32
CA HIS A 36 -7.26 -3.12 6.21
C HIS A 36 -6.54 -1.82 5.86
N TYR A 37 -6.50 -1.50 4.60
CA TYR A 37 -5.82 -0.31 4.12
C TYR A 37 -6.56 0.32 2.94
N ASN A 38 -6.33 1.60 2.74
CA ASN A 38 -6.80 2.35 1.59
C ASN A 38 -5.61 2.94 0.85
N ILE A 39 -5.74 3.09 -0.44
CA ILE A 39 -4.82 3.91 -1.22
C ILE A 39 -5.65 5.00 -1.85
N LYS A 40 -5.34 6.25 -1.52
CA LYS A 40 -6.08 7.39 -2.04
C LYS A 40 -5.15 8.32 -2.81
N LYS A 41 -5.71 9.00 -3.79
CA LYS A 41 -5.01 10.00 -4.56
C LYS A 41 -5.01 11.31 -3.78
N ALA A 42 -3.82 11.78 -3.40
CA ALA A 42 -3.65 12.97 -2.58
C ALA A 42 -3.34 14.22 -3.41
N GLY A 43 -3.25 14.09 -4.72
CA GLY A 43 -2.94 15.16 -5.65
C GLY A 43 -2.55 14.56 -6.98
N GLU A 44 -2.12 15.39 -7.92
CA GLU A 44 -1.58 14.90 -9.18
C GLU A 44 -0.26 14.16 -8.88
N ASP A 45 -0.16 12.90 -9.29
CA ASP A 45 1.01 12.03 -9.08
C ASP A 45 1.36 11.78 -7.61
N LYS A 46 0.44 12.08 -6.69
CA LYS A 46 0.64 11.83 -5.26
C LYS A 46 -0.40 10.85 -4.73
N TYR A 47 0.05 9.93 -3.93
CA TYR A 47 -0.79 8.88 -3.35
C TYR A 47 -0.48 8.74 -1.86
N THR A 48 -1.50 8.41 -1.10
CA THR A 48 -1.35 8.10 0.32
C THR A 48 -1.93 6.71 0.58
N LEU A 49 -1.09 5.81 1.09
CA LEU A 49 -1.55 4.55 1.64
C LEU A 49 -1.86 4.80 3.12
N GLU A 50 -3.05 4.45 3.54
CA GLU A 50 -3.42 4.51 4.96
C GLU A 50 -3.86 3.14 5.43
N MET A 51 -3.24 2.69 6.50
CA MET A 51 -3.43 1.37 7.07
C MET A 51 -3.93 1.48 8.50
N ALA A 52 -4.99 0.76 8.83
CA ALA A 52 -5.56 0.76 10.16
C ALA A 52 -4.71 -0.07 11.11
N VAL A 53 -3.96 0.60 11.98
CA VAL A 53 -3.02 -0.04 12.91
C VAL A 53 -3.23 0.45 14.34
N ALA A 54 -4.49 0.69 14.71
CA ALA A 54 -4.82 1.11 16.06
C ALA A 54 -4.32 0.07 17.07
N GLY A 55 -3.70 0.56 18.14
CA GLY A 55 -3.13 -0.30 19.18
C GLY A 55 -1.69 -0.74 18.94
N TYR A 56 -1.15 -0.53 17.75
CA TYR A 56 0.27 -0.78 17.46
C TYR A 56 1.09 0.46 17.83
N LYS A 57 2.24 0.23 18.42
CA LYS A 57 3.19 1.30 18.70
C LYS A 57 4.06 1.53 17.48
N LYS A 58 4.63 2.71 17.37
CA LYS A 58 5.58 3.03 16.31
C LYS A 58 6.71 2.00 16.22
N SER A 59 7.18 1.52 17.36
CA SER A 59 8.23 0.51 17.44
C SER A 59 7.81 -0.88 16.98
N ASP A 60 6.50 -1.14 16.90
CA ASP A 60 5.96 -2.42 16.44
C ASP A 60 5.84 -2.50 14.92
N ILE A 61 5.97 -1.37 14.24
CA ILE A 61 5.74 -1.27 12.80
C ILE A 61 7.04 -0.97 12.09
N ASP A 62 7.34 -1.76 11.06
CA ASP A 62 8.50 -1.59 10.22
C ASP A 62 8.05 -1.40 8.78
N VAL A 63 8.54 -0.34 8.14
CA VAL A 63 8.20 0.02 6.76
C VAL A 63 9.49 0.07 5.96
N GLN A 64 9.56 -0.70 4.89
CA GLN A 64 10.74 -0.77 4.02
C GLN A 64 10.34 -0.72 2.56
N VAL A 65 11.21 -0.17 1.74
CA VAL A 65 11.11 -0.26 0.28
C VAL A 65 12.40 -0.89 -0.23
N GLN A 66 12.26 -1.99 -0.93
CA GLN A 66 13.39 -2.69 -1.53
C GLN A 66 12.97 -3.28 -2.87
N ASP A 67 13.76 -3.02 -3.91
CA ASP A 67 13.52 -3.55 -5.27
C ASP A 67 12.10 -3.29 -5.78
N GLY A 68 11.59 -2.10 -5.51
CA GLY A 68 10.25 -1.70 -5.93
C GLY A 68 9.12 -2.33 -5.13
N VAL A 69 9.43 -2.97 -4.00
CA VAL A 69 8.43 -3.56 -3.12
C VAL A 69 8.36 -2.77 -1.82
N LEU A 70 7.18 -2.28 -1.51
CA LEU A 70 6.87 -1.66 -0.22
C LEU A 70 6.43 -2.76 0.74
N SER A 71 7.19 -2.97 1.81
CA SER A 71 6.89 -3.97 2.83
C SER A 71 6.50 -3.26 4.13
N ILE A 72 5.38 -3.65 4.69
CA ILE A 72 4.92 -3.14 5.98
C ILE A 72 4.72 -4.33 6.90
N GLU A 73 5.47 -4.38 7.98
CA GLU A 73 5.40 -5.44 8.96
C GLU A 73 4.93 -4.88 10.30
N GLY A 74 4.03 -5.61 10.94
CA GLY A 74 3.63 -5.36 12.31
C GLY A 74 4.03 -6.54 13.19
N LYS A 75 4.62 -6.22 14.33
CA LYS A 75 4.99 -7.21 15.33
C LYS A 75 4.05 -7.11 16.51
N THR A 76 3.81 -8.22 17.16
CA THR A 76 3.07 -8.25 18.41
C THR A 76 3.93 -8.86 19.49
N SER A 77 3.91 -8.23 20.66
CA SER A 77 4.40 -8.88 21.87
C SER A 77 3.29 -9.76 22.44
N GLU A 78 3.65 -10.81 23.17
CA GLU A 78 2.67 -11.58 23.91
C GLU A 78 1.91 -10.67 24.84
N ASP A 79 0.58 -10.68 24.66
CA ASP A 79 -0.31 -9.89 25.48
C ASP A 79 -0.67 -10.70 26.73
N LYS A 80 -0.14 -10.26 27.86
CA LYS A 80 -0.39 -10.88 29.15
C LYS A 80 -1.57 -10.28 29.90
N GLU A 81 -2.32 -9.38 29.21
CA GLU A 81 -3.46 -8.73 29.82
C GLU A 81 -4.63 -9.70 29.99
N ASP A 82 -5.34 -9.52 31.07
CA ASP A 82 -6.48 -10.36 31.47
C ASP A 82 -7.76 -9.73 30.92
N PHE A 83 -8.27 -10.25 29.82
CA PHE A 83 -9.45 -9.69 29.18
C PHE A 83 -10.73 -10.32 29.68
N VAL A 84 -11.70 -9.51 30.08
CA VAL A 84 -13.08 -9.95 30.28
C VAL A 84 -13.75 -10.23 28.93
N HIS A 85 -13.44 -9.42 27.94
CA HIS A 85 -13.86 -9.59 26.55
C HIS A 85 -12.75 -9.14 25.63
N ARG A 86 -12.46 -9.94 24.61
CA ARG A 86 -11.43 -9.60 23.62
C ARG A 86 -12.04 -9.63 22.23
N GLY A 87 -12.33 -8.43 21.72
CA GLY A 87 -12.87 -8.25 20.37
C GLY A 87 -11.86 -7.71 19.36
N ILE A 88 -10.76 -7.12 19.85
CA ILE A 88 -9.71 -6.56 18.99
C ILE A 88 -8.55 -7.55 18.96
N ALA A 89 -8.27 -8.07 17.77
CA ALA A 89 -7.13 -8.96 17.57
C ALA A 89 -5.93 -8.15 17.09
N LYS A 90 -4.89 -8.10 17.90
CA LYS A 90 -3.62 -7.51 17.54
C LYS A 90 -2.73 -8.64 17.03
N ARG A 91 -2.49 -8.66 15.73
CA ARG A 91 -1.80 -9.77 15.04
C ARG A 91 -0.50 -9.31 14.44
N ALA A 92 0.47 -10.19 14.37
CA ALA A 92 1.61 -9.98 13.51
C ALA A 92 1.16 -10.05 12.05
N PHE A 93 1.64 -9.17 11.23
CA PHE A 93 1.28 -9.13 9.82
C PHE A 93 2.46 -8.71 8.96
N LYS A 94 2.37 -9.05 7.69
CA LYS A 94 3.29 -8.58 6.66
C LYS A 94 2.50 -8.28 5.41
N LYS A 95 2.53 -7.03 4.98
CA LYS A 95 1.94 -6.57 3.72
C LYS A 95 3.05 -6.19 2.76
N GLN A 96 2.96 -6.68 1.54
CA GLN A 96 3.88 -6.31 0.47
C GLN A 96 3.09 -5.76 -0.71
N LEU A 97 3.50 -4.59 -1.19
CA LEU A 97 2.89 -3.90 -2.29
C LEU A 97 3.94 -3.63 -3.35
N GLN A 98 3.67 -4.07 -4.58
CA GLN A 98 4.56 -3.79 -5.69
C GLN A 98 4.35 -2.35 -6.14
N LEU A 99 5.40 -1.53 -6.04
CA LEU A 99 5.37 -0.18 -6.57
C LEU A 99 5.68 -0.23 -8.07
N SER A 100 4.97 0.58 -8.84
CA SER A 100 5.29 0.71 -10.25
C SER A 100 6.62 1.44 -10.42
N GLU A 101 7.20 1.32 -11.61
CA GLU A 101 8.41 2.04 -11.94
C GLU A 101 8.21 3.55 -11.73
N TYR A 102 9.18 4.22 -11.16
CA TYR A 102 9.18 5.66 -10.86
C TYR A 102 8.28 6.08 -9.70
N VAL A 103 7.75 5.15 -8.93
CA VAL A 103 7.07 5.49 -7.68
C VAL A 103 8.08 5.52 -6.56
N GLU A 104 8.12 6.64 -5.86
CA GLU A 104 9.01 6.87 -4.73
C GLU A 104 8.18 7.12 -3.47
N TRP A 105 8.74 6.76 -2.33
CA TRP A 105 8.16 7.13 -1.05
C TRP A 105 8.71 8.48 -0.63
N THR A 106 7.85 9.32 -0.05
CA THR A 106 8.24 10.64 0.44
C THR A 106 8.20 10.73 1.95
N GLY A 107 7.51 9.84 2.61
CA GLY A 107 7.45 9.79 4.06
C GLY A 107 6.48 8.77 4.57
N ALA A 108 6.57 8.49 5.85
CA ALA A 108 5.63 7.64 6.57
C ALA A 108 5.44 8.19 7.97
N LYS A 109 4.21 8.14 8.46
CA LYS A 109 3.90 8.59 9.82
C LYS A 109 2.78 7.75 10.42
N LEU A 110 2.81 7.64 11.74
CA LEU A 110 1.74 7.01 12.50
C LEU A 110 0.96 8.11 13.21
N GLU A 111 -0.32 8.24 12.85
CA GLU A 111 -1.16 9.32 13.33
C GLU A 111 -2.59 8.81 13.47
N ASP A 112 -3.23 9.08 14.60
CA ASP A 112 -4.62 8.73 14.86
C ASP A 112 -4.94 7.24 14.62
N GLY A 113 -4.02 6.35 14.99
CA GLY A 113 -4.18 4.91 14.78
C GLY A 113 -4.02 4.46 13.34
N MET A 114 -3.59 5.35 12.46
CA MET A 114 -3.39 5.08 11.05
C MET A 114 -1.92 5.22 10.68
N LEU A 115 -1.39 4.23 9.99
CA LEU A 115 -0.11 4.37 9.33
C LEU A 115 -0.35 5.01 7.96
N LYS A 116 0.27 6.14 7.72
CA LYS A 116 0.15 6.85 6.46
C LYS A 116 1.51 6.84 5.75
N VAL A 117 1.55 6.24 4.57
CA VAL A 117 2.74 6.22 3.72
C VAL A 117 2.46 7.08 2.50
N GLU A 118 3.29 8.09 2.30
CA GLU A 118 3.15 9.01 1.16
C GLU A 118 4.02 8.55 0.02
N LEU A 119 3.42 8.45 -1.16
CA LEU A 119 4.05 7.98 -2.37
C LEU A 119 3.89 9.02 -3.47
N LYS A 120 4.87 9.08 -4.35
CA LYS A 120 4.87 10.01 -5.47
C LYS A 120 5.28 9.26 -6.74
N TYR A 121 4.53 9.47 -7.80
CA TYR A 121 4.89 9.01 -9.14
C TYR A 121 5.69 10.12 -9.82
N ASP A 122 6.96 9.85 -10.07
CA ASP A 122 7.89 10.84 -10.62
C ASP A 122 8.72 10.26 -11.76
N PRO A 123 8.11 10.06 -12.94
CA PRO A 123 8.84 9.55 -14.09
C PRO A 123 9.82 10.60 -14.63
N PRO A 124 10.93 10.19 -15.26
CA PRO A 124 11.81 11.14 -15.93
C PRO A 124 11.10 11.83 -17.09
N GLU A 125 11.59 12.98 -17.50
CA GLU A 125 10.97 13.80 -18.54
C GLU A 125 10.70 13.03 -19.84
N ASN A 126 11.60 12.13 -20.22
CA ASN A 126 11.45 11.34 -21.43
C ASN A 126 10.37 10.26 -21.34
N LYS A 127 9.82 10.03 -20.11
CA LYS A 127 8.75 9.05 -19.88
C LYS A 127 7.41 9.71 -19.56
N LYS A 128 7.39 11.03 -19.40
CA LYS A 128 6.14 11.76 -19.15
C LYS A 128 5.30 11.81 -20.42
N PRO A 129 3.97 11.92 -20.27
CA PRO A 129 3.09 12.07 -21.43
C PRO A 129 3.50 13.26 -22.29
N LYS A 130 3.59 13.05 -23.58
CA LYS A 130 3.89 14.10 -24.54
C LYS A 130 2.71 14.30 -25.49
N LYS A 131 2.37 15.54 -25.72
CA LYS A 131 1.30 15.88 -26.63
C LYS A 131 1.78 15.71 -28.07
N ILE A 132 1.03 14.96 -28.84
CA ILE A 132 1.32 14.74 -30.26
C ILE A 132 0.43 15.67 -31.07
N SER A 133 1.07 16.48 -31.93
CA SER A 133 0.32 17.36 -32.83
C SER A 133 -0.30 16.53 -33.97
N VAL A 134 -1.59 16.71 -34.16
CA VAL A 134 -2.30 16.08 -35.27
C VAL A 134 -2.28 17.05 -36.45
N LYS A 135 -1.71 16.56 -37.56
CA LYS A 135 -1.63 17.36 -38.79
C LYS A 135 -2.77 17.02 -39.74
#